data_5be518e4b18183d01465f13ad971a237
#
_entry.id   5be518e4b18183d01465f13ad971a237
#
_cell.length_a   1.000
_cell.length_b   1.000
_cell.length_c   1.000
_cell.angle_alpha   90.00
_cell.angle_beta   90.00
_cell.angle_gamma   90.00
#
_symmetry.space_group_name_H-M   'P 1'
#
loop_
_entity.id
_entity.type
_entity.pdbx_description
1 polymer ?
#
loop_
_entity_poly.entity_id
_entity_poly.type
_entity_poly.pdbx_seq_one_letter_code
_entity_poly.pdbx_strand_id
1 'polypeptide(L)'
;MKLIPIKSIETVKYKGVVHDLEVTNQHSYNVGGVIVHNSACSTSDATGYNRGNITEIIECSTAADVIGLKIVADGGIKNGNYAAKAFGAGADYVMMGGYFAKAKEAYTWENGDGTYWGGASTKQQELYGGVRRHSEGKVYEVDRSTVKSLDELVEDLWGGLSSAVSYSGYNTLTDFVGNGIFEIKENSLPPGR
;
A
#
# COMPACT_ATOMS: atom_id res chain seq x y z
N MET A 1 17.49 -5.82 7.78
CA MET A 1 16.25 -5.12 8.19
C MET A 1 16.28 -4.94 9.70
N LYS A 2 16.22 -3.73 10.21
CA LYS A 2 16.14 -3.50 11.65
C LYS A 2 14.65 -3.45 11.99
N LEU A 3 14.12 -4.51 12.57
CA LEU A 3 12.76 -4.51 13.08
C LEU A 3 12.69 -3.51 14.23
N ILE A 4 11.82 -2.54 14.12
CA ILE A 4 11.52 -1.61 15.21
C ILE A 4 10.34 -2.21 15.97
N PRO A 5 10.54 -2.73 17.18
CA PRO A 5 9.45 -3.31 17.93
C PRO A 5 8.47 -2.21 18.34
N ILE A 6 7.17 -2.48 18.19
CA ILE A 6 6.13 -1.64 18.79
C ILE A 6 6.29 -1.74 20.31
N LYS A 7 6.62 -0.63 20.97
CA LYS A 7 6.85 -0.61 22.42
C LYS A 7 5.55 -0.57 23.23
N SER A 8 4.53 0.06 22.67
CA SER A 8 3.21 0.15 23.29
C SER A 8 2.17 0.52 22.24
N ILE A 9 0.94 0.05 22.42
CA ILE A 9 -0.25 0.49 21.70
C ILE A 9 -1.19 1.08 22.71
N GLU A 10 -1.56 2.33 22.53
CA GLU A 10 -2.52 3.02 23.37
C GLU A 10 -3.75 3.40 22.54
N THR A 11 -4.92 3.02 23.01
CA THR A 11 -6.18 3.41 22.37
C THR A 11 -6.70 4.68 23.02
N VAL A 12 -6.67 5.77 22.28
CA VAL A 12 -7.16 7.08 22.73
C VAL A 12 -8.49 7.37 22.06
N LYS A 13 -9.52 7.67 22.87
CA LYS A 13 -10.79 8.20 22.33
C LYS A 13 -10.55 9.63 21.86
N TYR A 14 -10.51 9.83 20.56
CA TYR A 14 -10.37 11.15 19.96
C TYR A 14 -11.73 11.63 19.44
N LYS A 15 -12.10 12.87 19.79
CA LYS A 15 -13.26 13.58 19.23
C LYS A 15 -12.80 14.93 18.73
N GLY A 16 -12.46 15.00 17.43
CA GLY A 16 -11.95 16.22 16.79
C GLY A 16 -11.87 16.07 15.29
N VAL A 17 -11.45 17.14 14.62
CA VAL A 17 -11.25 17.13 13.18
C VAL A 17 -9.93 16.39 12.87
N VAL A 18 -9.99 15.43 11.96
CA VAL A 18 -8.81 14.78 11.40
C VAL A 18 -8.52 15.45 10.06
N HIS A 19 -7.29 15.87 9.84
CA HIS A 19 -6.86 16.53 8.62
C HIS A 19 -6.14 15.51 7.74
N ASP A 20 -6.52 15.48 6.46
CA ASP A 20 -5.74 14.87 5.39
C ASP A 20 -4.97 15.97 4.67
N LEU A 21 -3.73 15.69 4.29
CA LEU A 21 -2.85 16.66 3.64
C LEU A 21 -2.77 16.33 2.16
N GLU A 22 -3.24 17.25 1.33
CA GLU A 22 -3.00 17.22 -0.10
C GLU A 22 -1.85 18.17 -0.43
N VAL A 23 -0.79 17.66 -1.05
CA VAL A 23 0.36 18.44 -1.47
C VAL A 23 0.29 18.68 -2.97
N THR A 24 0.10 19.93 -3.35
CA THR A 24 0.03 20.34 -4.75
C THR A 24 1.34 20.04 -5.49
N ASN A 25 1.26 19.37 -6.61
CA ASN A 25 2.33 19.02 -7.54
C ASN A 25 3.21 17.79 -7.16
N GLN A 26 3.32 17.39 -5.91
CA GLN A 26 4.16 16.25 -5.53
C GLN A 26 3.39 15.12 -4.82
N HIS A 27 2.16 15.38 -4.36
CA HIS A 27 1.27 14.43 -3.67
C HIS A 27 1.93 13.56 -2.58
N SER A 28 3.07 14.02 -2.06
CA SER A 28 3.81 13.38 -0.99
C SER A 28 4.11 14.37 0.11
N TYR A 29 4.06 13.91 1.35
CA TYR A 29 4.36 14.72 2.52
C TYR A 29 5.10 13.91 3.59
N ASN A 30 5.81 14.62 4.45
CA ASN A 30 6.61 14.01 5.51
C ASN A 30 5.83 14.00 6.82
N VAL A 31 5.68 12.82 7.43
CA VAL A 31 5.11 12.64 8.76
C VAL A 31 6.16 11.99 9.66
N GLY A 32 6.79 12.78 10.53
CA GLY A 32 7.75 12.27 11.51
C GLY A 32 8.97 11.57 10.90
N GLY A 33 9.45 12.00 9.73
CA GLY A 33 10.58 11.40 9.03
C GLY A 33 10.21 10.30 8.02
N VAL A 34 8.91 10.10 7.76
CA VAL A 34 8.38 9.17 6.75
C VAL A 34 7.70 9.96 5.64
N ILE A 35 8.07 9.71 4.39
CA ILE A 35 7.37 10.26 3.23
C ILE A 35 6.18 9.35 2.92
N VAL A 36 4.99 9.94 2.92
CA VAL A 36 3.73 9.29 2.55
C VAL A 36 3.29 9.83 1.19
N HIS A 37 2.94 8.95 0.29
CA HIS A 37 2.50 9.29 -1.06
C HIS A 37 1.18 8.59 -1.37
N ASN A 38 0.25 9.31 -2.00
CA ASN A 38 -1.01 8.77 -2.49
C ASN A 38 -0.79 8.11 -3.86
N SER A 39 -0.58 6.81 -3.89
CA SER A 39 -0.40 6.08 -5.16
C SER A 39 -1.49 5.04 -5.39
N ALA A 40 -1.77 4.74 -6.68
CA ALA A 40 -2.65 3.70 -7.23
C ALA A 40 -3.83 3.26 -6.34
N CYS A 41 -4.42 4.20 -5.67
CA CYS A 41 -5.66 4.05 -4.93
C CYS A 41 -6.85 4.18 -5.91
N SER A 42 -8.06 3.80 -5.50
CA SER A 42 -9.30 4.12 -6.22
C SER A 42 -9.47 5.61 -6.51
N THR A 43 -8.79 6.47 -5.78
CA THR A 43 -8.69 7.90 -6.05
C THR A 43 -8.14 8.18 -7.45
N SER A 44 -7.14 7.43 -7.91
CA SER A 44 -6.61 7.58 -9.27
C SER A 44 -7.63 7.21 -10.35
N ASP A 45 -8.41 6.15 -10.10
CA ASP A 45 -9.49 5.73 -11.02
C ASP A 45 -10.62 6.78 -11.04
N ALA A 46 -10.90 7.42 -9.89
CA ALA A 46 -11.97 8.41 -9.75
C ALA A 46 -11.59 9.80 -10.28
N THR A 47 -10.32 10.18 -10.18
CA THR A 47 -9.85 11.53 -10.55
C THR A 47 -9.13 11.57 -11.88
N GLY A 48 -8.69 10.43 -12.41
CA GLY A 48 -7.83 10.33 -13.58
C GLY A 48 -6.40 10.83 -13.34
N TYR A 49 -6.04 11.15 -12.08
CA TYR A 49 -4.74 11.68 -11.71
C TYR A 49 -3.88 10.61 -11.07
N ASN A 50 -2.91 10.10 -11.82
CA ASN A 50 -1.98 9.06 -11.38
C ASN A 50 -0.71 9.06 -12.23
N ARG A 51 0.38 8.59 -11.64
CA ARG A 51 1.60 8.14 -12.32
C ARG A 51 1.76 6.62 -12.12
N GLY A 52 2.64 5.98 -12.85
CA GLY A 52 2.93 4.56 -12.62
C GLY A 52 3.64 4.35 -11.28
N ASN A 53 3.13 3.49 -10.42
CA ASN A 53 3.64 3.25 -9.07
C ASN A 53 5.16 3.04 -9.01
N ILE A 54 5.73 2.28 -9.93
CA ILE A 54 7.17 1.99 -9.96
C ILE A 54 7.96 3.28 -10.19
N THR A 55 7.52 4.12 -11.14
CA THR A 55 8.16 5.41 -11.43
C THR A 55 8.12 6.32 -10.20
N GLU A 56 6.97 6.40 -9.55
CA GLU A 56 6.79 7.22 -8.34
C GLU A 56 7.69 6.76 -7.20
N ILE A 57 7.75 5.45 -6.95
CA ILE A 57 8.61 4.90 -5.90
C ILE A 57 10.08 5.20 -6.17
N ILE A 58 10.56 5.02 -7.42
CA ILE A 58 11.95 5.30 -7.80
C ILE A 58 12.28 6.79 -7.59
N GLU A 59 11.43 7.69 -8.05
CA GLU A 59 11.65 9.13 -7.90
C GLU A 59 11.63 9.57 -6.44
N CYS A 60 10.66 9.07 -5.66
CA CYS A 60 10.54 9.38 -4.24
C CYS A 60 11.70 8.80 -3.42
N SER A 61 12.13 7.55 -3.68
CA SER A 61 13.26 6.94 -2.98
C SER A 61 14.55 7.67 -3.27
N THR A 62 14.79 8.03 -4.53
CA THR A 62 15.98 8.82 -4.93
C THR A 62 16.04 10.17 -4.19
N ALA A 63 14.91 10.86 -4.06
CA ALA A 63 14.83 12.11 -3.32
C ALA A 63 15.01 11.91 -1.81
N ALA A 64 14.42 10.84 -1.26
CA ALA A 64 14.46 10.51 0.15
C ALA A 64 15.87 10.14 0.62
N ASP A 65 16.62 9.42 -0.20
CA ASP A 65 18.00 9.03 0.11
C ASP A 65 18.92 10.24 0.34
N VAL A 66 18.70 11.32 -0.44
CA VAL A 66 19.49 12.57 -0.30
C VAL A 66 19.31 13.22 1.08
N ILE A 67 18.15 13.05 1.69
CA ILE A 67 17.76 13.70 2.95
C ILE A 67 17.58 12.71 4.11
N GLY A 68 17.89 11.43 3.88
CA GLY A 68 17.84 10.38 4.90
C GLY A 68 16.43 9.99 5.35
N LEU A 69 15.43 10.12 4.50
CA LEU A 69 14.04 9.73 4.78
C LEU A 69 13.73 8.32 4.30
N LYS A 70 12.64 7.77 4.84
CA LYS A 70 12.11 6.45 4.48
C LYS A 70 10.84 6.57 3.65
N ILE A 71 10.67 5.65 2.70
CA ILE A 71 9.52 5.60 1.78
C ILE A 71 8.58 4.47 2.17
N VAL A 72 7.31 4.78 2.27
CA VAL A 72 6.21 3.79 2.35
C VAL A 72 5.49 3.79 1.02
N ALA A 73 5.54 2.68 0.29
CA ALA A 73 4.72 2.51 -0.91
C ALA A 73 3.30 2.10 -0.49
N ASP A 74 2.34 2.96 -0.77
CA ASP A 74 0.91 2.74 -0.51
C ASP A 74 0.11 2.72 -1.80
N GLY A 75 -0.83 1.79 -1.88
CA GLY A 75 -1.75 1.64 -2.99
C GLY A 75 -1.36 0.56 -4.01
N GLY A 76 -2.34 -0.22 -4.40
CA GLY A 76 -2.21 -1.24 -5.44
C GLY A 76 -1.38 -2.47 -5.09
N ILE A 77 -0.82 -2.59 -3.90
CA ILE A 77 0.01 -3.72 -3.48
C ILE A 77 -0.89 -4.86 -2.98
N LYS A 78 -1.12 -5.84 -3.85
CA LYS A 78 -2.14 -6.89 -3.65
C LYS A 78 -1.59 -8.22 -3.16
N ASN A 79 -0.28 -8.46 -3.28
CA ASN A 79 0.40 -9.71 -2.92
C ASN A 79 1.92 -9.51 -2.89
N GLY A 80 2.68 -10.58 -2.64
CA GLY A 80 4.14 -10.59 -2.58
C GLY A 80 4.83 -10.08 -3.86
N ASN A 81 4.26 -10.31 -5.05
CA ASN A 81 4.83 -9.83 -6.30
C ASN A 81 4.86 -8.30 -6.39
N TYR A 82 3.75 -7.68 -5.97
CA TYR A 82 3.68 -6.21 -5.95
C TYR A 82 4.57 -5.63 -4.87
N ALA A 83 4.63 -6.28 -3.70
CA ALA A 83 5.54 -5.89 -2.62
C ALA A 83 7.00 -5.99 -3.06
N ALA A 84 7.40 -7.08 -3.73
CA ALA A 84 8.75 -7.23 -4.27
C ALA A 84 9.11 -6.13 -5.27
N LYS A 85 8.19 -5.77 -6.17
CA LYS A 85 8.40 -4.65 -7.10
C LYS A 85 8.57 -3.32 -6.37
N ALA A 86 7.77 -3.06 -5.33
CA ALA A 86 7.87 -1.84 -4.54
C ALA A 86 9.21 -1.76 -3.81
N PHE A 87 9.65 -2.83 -3.17
CA PHE A 87 10.97 -2.91 -2.54
C PHE A 87 12.11 -2.76 -3.54
N GLY A 88 12.05 -3.48 -4.68
CA GLY A 88 13.05 -3.35 -5.74
C GLY A 88 13.14 -1.94 -6.32
N ALA A 89 12.03 -1.19 -6.32
CA ALA A 89 11.98 0.20 -6.75
C ALA A 89 12.49 1.20 -5.69
N GLY A 90 12.75 0.77 -4.46
CA GLY A 90 13.35 1.58 -3.40
C GLY A 90 12.41 1.91 -2.24
N ALA A 91 11.23 1.34 -2.16
CA ALA A 91 10.39 1.48 -0.98
C ALA A 91 11.04 0.78 0.23
N ASP A 92 11.05 1.42 1.39
CA ASP A 92 11.48 0.81 2.65
C ASP A 92 10.37 -0.01 3.30
N TYR A 93 9.12 0.38 3.05
CA TYR A 93 7.92 -0.24 3.59
C TYR A 93 6.83 -0.31 2.53
N VAL A 94 5.86 -1.20 2.75
CA VAL A 94 4.67 -1.33 1.91
C VAL A 94 3.41 -1.28 2.76
N MET A 95 2.36 -0.63 2.25
CA MET A 95 1.03 -0.60 2.86
C MET A 95 0.06 -1.44 2.02
N MET A 96 -0.60 -2.41 2.66
CA MET A 96 -1.35 -3.45 1.97
C MET A 96 -2.76 -3.65 2.58
N GLY A 97 -3.57 -2.58 2.64
CA GLY A 97 -4.88 -2.61 3.29
C GLY A 97 -5.80 -3.73 2.79
N GLY A 98 -6.01 -3.82 1.48
CA GLY A 98 -6.85 -4.85 0.89
C GLY A 98 -6.31 -6.28 1.02
N TYR A 99 -5.00 -6.46 1.17
CA TYR A 99 -4.39 -7.75 1.43
C TYR A 99 -4.69 -8.23 2.85
N PHE A 100 -4.46 -7.39 3.84
CA PHE A 100 -4.68 -7.72 5.25
C PHE A 100 -6.15 -7.67 5.66
N ALA A 101 -7.04 -7.10 4.85
CA ALA A 101 -8.49 -7.23 5.04
C ALA A 101 -8.96 -8.70 4.97
N LYS A 102 -8.16 -9.61 4.42
CA LYS A 102 -8.40 -11.05 4.38
C LYS A 102 -8.04 -11.77 5.68
N ALA A 103 -7.34 -11.10 6.60
CA ALA A 103 -7.01 -11.70 7.89
C ALA A 103 -8.28 -11.97 8.69
N LYS A 104 -8.40 -13.15 9.31
CA LYS A 104 -9.53 -13.51 10.19
C LYS A 104 -9.68 -12.53 11.34
N GLU A 105 -8.54 -11.97 11.76
CA GLU A 105 -8.42 -11.00 12.86
C GLU A 105 -8.74 -9.55 12.43
N ALA A 106 -8.97 -9.32 11.13
CA ALA A 106 -9.31 -7.99 10.65
C ALA A 106 -10.74 -7.60 11.07
N TYR A 107 -10.93 -6.31 11.36
CA TYR A 107 -12.23 -5.74 11.71
C TYR A 107 -13.35 -6.12 10.72
N THR A 108 -13.00 -6.29 9.45
CA THR A 108 -13.86 -6.78 8.38
C THR A 108 -14.65 -8.04 8.76
N TRP A 109 -14.04 -8.94 9.57
CA TRP A 109 -14.62 -10.23 9.95
C TRP A 109 -15.11 -10.25 11.38
N GLU A 110 -14.40 -9.59 12.29
CA GLU A 110 -14.71 -9.60 13.72
C GLU A 110 -16.02 -8.85 14.02
N ASN A 111 -16.22 -7.71 13.39
CA ASN A 111 -17.37 -6.82 13.66
C ASN A 111 -18.20 -6.50 12.41
N GLY A 112 -17.92 -7.15 11.29
CA GLY A 112 -18.47 -6.78 10.00
C GLY A 112 -19.11 -7.91 9.23
N ASP A 113 -19.60 -7.52 8.10
CA ASP A 113 -20.28 -8.35 7.10
C ASP A 113 -19.33 -8.93 6.05
N GLY A 114 -18.02 -8.81 6.25
CA GLY A 114 -17.01 -9.17 5.27
C GLY A 114 -16.70 -8.07 4.26
N THR A 115 -17.14 -6.85 4.50
CA THR A 115 -16.92 -5.72 3.61
C THR A 115 -15.67 -4.95 4.01
N TYR A 116 -14.76 -4.77 3.06
CA TYR A 116 -13.63 -3.85 3.17
C TYR A 116 -14.01 -2.49 2.60
N TRP A 117 -13.58 -1.42 3.26
CA TRP A 117 -13.73 -0.06 2.76
C TRP A 117 -12.54 0.83 3.06
N GLY A 118 -12.23 1.72 2.14
CA GLY A 118 -11.18 2.74 2.31
C GLY A 118 -11.68 3.97 3.06
N GLY A 119 -10.75 4.75 3.62
CA GLY A 119 -11.04 5.95 4.40
C GLY A 119 -11.84 7.03 3.66
N ALA A 120 -11.71 7.11 2.32
CA ALA A 120 -12.45 8.06 1.48
C ALA A 120 -13.74 7.46 0.88
N SER A 121 -14.20 6.31 1.37
CA SER A 121 -15.41 5.63 0.86
C SER A 121 -16.69 6.23 1.41
N THR A 122 -17.81 5.99 0.71
CA THR A 122 -19.15 6.34 1.19
C THR A 122 -19.46 5.67 2.52
N LYS A 123 -19.10 4.40 2.69
CA LYS A 123 -19.33 3.64 3.92
C LYS A 123 -18.64 4.27 5.13
N GLN A 124 -17.39 4.73 4.95
CA GLN A 124 -16.67 5.44 5.99
C GLN A 124 -17.33 6.79 6.33
N GLN A 125 -17.79 7.50 5.32
CA GLN A 125 -18.47 8.79 5.50
C GLN A 125 -19.78 8.64 6.27
N GLU A 126 -20.56 7.63 5.96
CA GLU A 126 -21.82 7.31 6.65
C GLU A 126 -21.60 7.00 8.13
N LEU A 127 -20.55 6.24 8.47
CA LEU A 127 -20.19 5.92 9.85
C LEU A 127 -19.86 7.16 10.69
N TYR A 128 -19.32 8.21 10.06
CA TYR A 128 -18.97 9.47 10.74
C TYR A 128 -19.99 10.58 10.56
N GLY A 129 -21.18 10.26 10.02
CA GLY A 129 -22.30 11.21 9.92
C GLY A 129 -22.12 12.30 8.86
N GLY A 130 -21.19 12.12 7.93
CA GLY A 130 -20.93 13.05 6.84
C GLY A 130 -21.38 12.46 5.50
N VAL A 131 -22.15 13.22 4.71
CA VAL A 131 -22.43 12.87 3.32
C VAL A 131 -21.60 13.75 2.42
N ARG A 132 -20.58 13.16 1.79
CA ARG A 132 -19.84 13.82 0.71
C ARG A 132 -20.58 13.59 -0.62
N ARG A 133 -20.49 14.57 -1.51
CA ARG A 133 -21.08 14.46 -2.85
C ARG A 133 -20.31 13.50 -3.76
N HIS A 134 -19.05 13.22 -3.46
CA HIS A 134 -18.17 12.33 -4.22
C HIS A 134 -17.43 11.39 -3.29
N SER A 135 -17.27 10.14 -3.71
CA SER A 135 -16.53 9.11 -2.98
C SER A 135 -15.43 8.55 -3.87
N GLU A 136 -14.22 8.56 -3.37
CA GLU A 136 -13.02 8.06 -4.05
C GLU A 136 -12.54 6.72 -3.49
N GLY A 137 -13.03 6.35 -2.31
CA GLY A 137 -12.65 5.12 -1.63
C GLY A 137 -13.39 3.89 -2.13
N LYS A 138 -12.69 2.75 -2.20
CA LYS A 138 -13.27 1.46 -2.54
C LYS A 138 -14.12 0.92 -1.40
N VAL A 139 -15.23 0.26 -1.79
CA VAL A 139 -16.04 -0.61 -0.95
C VAL A 139 -16.25 -1.90 -1.72
N TYR A 140 -15.89 -3.02 -1.15
CA TYR A 140 -16.12 -4.33 -1.76
C TYR A 140 -16.20 -5.45 -0.71
N GLU A 141 -16.90 -6.51 -1.04
CA GLU A 141 -16.91 -7.72 -0.23
C GLU A 141 -15.61 -8.48 -0.43
N VAL A 142 -14.99 -8.88 0.68
CA VAL A 142 -13.79 -9.72 0.65
C VAL A 142 -14.22 -11.16 0.40
N ASP A 143 -13.61 -11.80 -0.59
CA ASP A 143 -13.88 -13.20 -0.92
C ASP A 143 -13.52 -14.11 0.27
N ARG A 144 -14.54 -14.75 0.84
CA ARG A 144 -14.44 -15.65 2.00
C ARG A 144 -13.50 -16.82 1.76
N SER A 145 -13.33 -17.26 0.50
CA SER A 145 -12.40 -18.36 0.16
C SER A 145 -10.94 -17.94 0.31
N THR A 146 -10.65 -16.65 0.38
CA THR A 146 -9.29 -16.09 0.52
C THR A 146 -8.94 -15.71 1.96
N VAL A 147 -9.84 -15.93 2.92
CA VAL A 147 -9.64 -15.58 4.33
C VAL A 147 -8.68 -16.57 4.98
N LYS A 148 -7.65 -16.02 5.59
CA LYS A 148 -6.59 -16.77 6.30
C LYS A 148 -6.32 -16.12 7.66
N SER A 149 -5.55 -16.78 8.52
CA SER A 149 -5.00 -16.09 9.68
C SER A 149 -3.97 -15.04 9.27
N LEU A 150 -3.71 -14.07 10.14
CA LEU A 150 -2.67 -13.07 9.89
C LEU A 150 -1.30 -13.72 9.66
N ASP A 151 -0.97 -14.74 10.44
CA ASP A 151 0.29 -15.48 10.33
C ASP A 151 0.42 -16.16 8.94
N GLU A 152 -0.64 -16.84 8.47
CA GLU A 152 -0.65 -17.46 7.13
C GLU A 152 -0.45 -16.42 6.01
N LEU A 153 -1.08 -15.22 6.14
CA LEU A 153 -0.90 -14.15 5.17
C LEU A 153 0.53 -13.61 5.18
N VAL A 154 1.13 -13.48 6.35
CA VAL A 154 2.53 -13.02 6.49
C VAL A 154 3.50 -14.06 5.92
N GLU A 155 3.26 -15.35 6.16
CA GLU A 155 4.07 -16.44 5.59
C GLU A 155 3.98 -16.47 4.06
N ASP A 156 2.78 -16.33 3.48
CA ASP A 156 2.59 -16.25 2.03
C ASP A 156 3.34 -15.03 1.43
N LEU A 157 3.24 -13.89 2.10
CA LEU A 157 3.92 -12.67 1.68
C LEU A 157 5.45 -12.85 1.72
N TRP A 158 5.95 -13.40 2.82
CA TRP A 158 7.37 -13.65 3.02
C TRP A 158 7.93 -14.66 2.02
N GLY A 159 7.20 -15.73 1.73
CA GLY A 159 7.58 -16.71 0.72
C GLY A 159 7.76 -16.07 -0.67
N GLY A 160 6.82 -15.24 -1.08
CA GLY A 160 6.90 -14.50 -2.34
C GLY A 160 8.08 -13.53 -2.40
N LEU A 161 8.32 -12.78 -1.31
CA LEU A 161 9.44 -11.85 -1.20
C LEU A 161 10.79 -12.57 -1.23
N SER A 162 10.94 -13.64 -0.45
CA SER A 162 12.18 -14.44 -0.38
C SER A 162 12.55 -14.99 -1.76
N SER A 163 11.56 -15.49 -2.50
CA SER A 163 11.77 -15.97 -3.87
C SER A 163 12.22 -14.85 -4.80
N ALA A 164 11.58 -13.67 -4.73
CA ALA A 164 11.94 -12.52 -5.56
C ALA A 164 13.37 -12.04 -5.29
N VAL A 165 13.76 -11.93 -4.01
CA VAL A 165 15.11 -11.57 -3.59
C VAL A 165 16.14 -12.57 -4.14
N SER A 166 15.87 -13.87 -3.97
CA SER A 166 16.75 -14.95 -4.44
C SER A 166 16.91 -14.95 -5.96
N TYR A 167 15.81 -14.83 -6.72
CA TYR A 167 15.86 -14.77 -8.18
C TYR A 167 16.56 -13.52 -8.72
N SER A 168 16.56 -12.44 -7.94
CA SER A 168 17.30 -11.21 -8.27
C SER A 168 18.78 -11.28 -7.90
N GLY A 169 19.25 -12.40 -7.33
CA GLY A 169 20.64 -12.63 -6.98
C GLY A 169 21.08 -12.01 -5.65
N TYR A 170 20.14 -11.57 -4.83
CA TYR A 170 20.42 -10.99 -3.51
C TYR A 170 20.20 -12.00 -2.39
N ASN A 171 20.91 -11.84 -1.28
CA ASN A 171 20.78 -12.70 -0.10
C ASN A 171 19.84 -12.14 0.95
N THR A 172 19.62 -10.84 0.97
CA THR A 172 18.74 -10.19 1.94
C THR A 172 17.79 -9.20 1.25
N LEU A 173 16.62 -8.96 1.87
CA LEU A 173 15.70 -7.94 1.41
C LEU A 173 16.36 -6.54 1.43
N THR A 174 17.20 -6.27 2.42
CA THR A 174 17.90 -4.99 2.53
C THR A 174 18.81 -4.72 1.34
N ASP A 175 19.52 -5.75 0.86
CA ASP A 175 20.39 -5.61 -0.31
C ASP A 175 19.59 -5.47 -1.62
N PHE A 176 18.37 -5.98 -1.65
CA PHE A 176 17.48 -5.91 -2.80
C PHE A 176 16.75 -4.56 -2.93
N VAL A 177 16.50 -3.86 -1.82
CA VAL A 177 15.79 -2.56 -1.83
C VAL A 177 16.50 -1.56 -2.71
N GLY A 178 15.77 -0.99 -3.68
CA GLY A 178 16.31 -0.02 -4.65
C GLY A 178 17.19 -0.59 -5.75
N ASN A 179 17.40 -1.91 -5.78
CA ASN A 179 18.25 -2.58 -6.76
C ASN A 179 17.48 -3.49 -7.74
N GLY A 180 16.17 -3.32 -7.82
CA GLY A 180 15.33 -4.05 -8.77
C GLY A 180 15.57 -3.57 -10.21
N ILE A 181 15.67 -4.53 -11.14
CA ILE A 181 15.76 -4.24 -12.57
C ILE A 181 14.37 -4.38 -13.17
N PHE A 182 13.89 -3.34 -13.86
CA PHE A 182 12.55 -3.29 -14.45
C PHE A 182 12.66 -3.20 -15.96
N GLU A 183 11.87 -4.02 -16.63
CA GLU A 183 11.67 -3.95 -18.09
C GLU A 183 10.27 -3.43 -18.40
N ILE A 184 10.18 -2.50 -19.34
CA ILE A 184 8.91 -2.09 -19.91
C ILE A 184 8.54 -3.12 -20.97
N LYS A 185 7.47 -3.89 -20.70
CA LYS A 185 6.87 -4.75 -21.74
C LYS A 185 5.79 -3.94 -22.45
N GLU A 186 6.01 -3.65 -23.72
CA GLU A 186 4.92 -3.25 -24.60
C GLU A 186 3.92 -4.42 -24.66
N ASN A 187 2.68 -4.17 -24.30
CA ASN A 187 1.61 -5.09 -24.62
C ASN A 187 1.52 -5.13 -26.14
N SER A 188 2.11 -6.15 -26.75
CA SER A 188 1.81 -6.47 -28.14
C SER A 188 0.32 -6.79 -28.17
N LEU A 189 -0.48 -5.82 -28.60
CA LEU A 189 -1.86 -6.10 -28.99
C LEU A 189 -1.77 -7.22 -30.01
N PRO A 190 -2.56 -8.31 -29.86
CA PRO A 190 -2.57 -9.33 -30.88
C PRO A 190 -2.90 -8.65 -32.23
N PRO A 191 -2.17 -8.95 -33.31
CA PRO A 191 -2.46 -8.34 -34.58
C PRO A 191 -3.87 -8.71 -35.01
N GLY A 192 -4.72 -7.72 -35.15
CA GLY A 192 -6.06 -7.87 -35.73
C GLY A 192 -7.18 -8.07 -34.71
N ARG A 193 -7.66 -6.97 -34.17
CA ARG A 193 -9.11 -6.76 -33.94
C ARG A 193 -9.47 -5.38 -34.40
#